data_1202fb56cf054f96b035a798bae44637
#
_entry.id   1202fb56cf054f96b035a798bae44637
#
_cell.length_a   1.000
_cell.length_b   1.000
_cell.length_c   1.000
_cell.angle_alpha   90.00
_cell.angle_beta   90.00
_cell.angle_gamma   90.00
#
_symmetry.space_group_name_H-M   'P 1'
#
loop_
_entity.id
_entity.type
_entity.pdbx_description
1 polymer ?
#
loop_
_entity_poly.entity_id
_entity_poly.type
_entity_poly.pdbx_seq_one_letter_code
_entity_poly.pdbx_strand_id
1 'polypeptide(L)'
;MPMSDLCERYAHIMARIAHAAHASGRPASAVRLVAVSKTHTAEAVAQLAACGQRHFGESRAQEGAAKIAAMPDAALEWHFLGPVQRNKARLIARHFRWLHSLEGLDAALALSRHAEAADTQLRVLVEVNVTSDPRKHGLSTAALPAFLEAYSARAWPGLTLSGLMTMAAHGAPEGAARATFARLRELAADCRRAFDLTDFQELSMGMSDDYHWAIAEGATMVRIGRALFGARESG
;
A
#
# COMPACT_ATOMS: atom_id res chain seq x y z
N MET A 1 2.49 -29.20 -16.09
CA MET A 1 2.03 -29.35 -14.72
C MET A 1 0.72 -28.59 -14.56
N PRO A 2 -0.30 -29.12 -13.91
CA PRO A 2 -1.49 -28.33 -13.63
C PRO A 2 -1.09 -27.07 -12.82
N MET A 3 -1.65 -25.92 -13.18
CA MET A 3 -1.44 -24.69 -12.42
C MET A 3 -1.93 -24.92 -10.98
N SER A 4 -1.20 -24.41 -9.97
CA SER A 4 -1.69 -24.47 -8.61
C SER A 4 -2.93 -23.59 -8.47
N ASP A 5 -3.87 -23.97 -7.58
CA ASP A 5 -5.07 -23.20 -7.25
C ASP A 5 -4.73 -21.71 -6.94
N LEU A 6 -3.53 -21.45 -6.38
CA LEU A 6 -3.04 -20.11 -6.10
C LEU A 6 -2.73 -19.32 -7.38
N CYS A 7 -2.12 -19.95 -8.40
CA CYS A 7 -1.86 -19.31 -9.70
C CYS A 7 -3.16 -19.04 -10.46
N GLU A 8 -4.15 -19.90 -10.36
CA GLU A 8 -5.46 -19.70 -11.00
C GLU A 8 -6.19 -18.51 -10.37
N ARG A 9 -6.21 -18.43 -9.03
CA ARG A 9 -6.76 -17.26 -8.32
C ARG A 9 -6.03 -15.98 -8.67
N TYR A 10 -4.70 -16.03 -8.77
CA TYR A 10 -3.90 -14.88 -9.19
C TYR A 10 -4.26 -14.41 -10.60
N ALA A 11 -4.28 -15.33 -11.57
CA ALA A 11 -4.64 -15.02 -12.95
C ALA A 11 -6.06 -14.44 -13.05
N HIS A 12 -7.03 -15.01 -12.30
CA HIS A 12 -8.39 -14.49 -12.24
C HIS A 12 -8.45 -13.06 -11.68
N ILE A 13 -7.74 -12.78 -10.59
CA ILE A 13 -7.69 -11.43 -9.99
C ILE A 13 -7.03 -10.44 -10.94
N MET A 14 -5.93 -10.80 -11.59
CA MET A 14 -5.25 -9.94 -12.56
C MET A 14 -6.15 -9.61 -13.75
N ALA A 15 -6.92 -10.59 -14.25
CA ALA A 15 -7.90 -10.36 -15.32
C ALA A 15 -9.02 -9.38 -14.88
N ARG A 16 -9.50 -9.49 -13.63
CA ARG A 16 -10.52 -8.58 -13.08
C ARG A 16 -9.97 -7.17 -12.87
N ILE A 17 -8.72 -7.03 -12.42
CA ILE A 17 -8.04 -5.73 -12.30
C ILE A 17 -7.91 -5.09 -13.68
N ALA A 18 -7.45 -5.85 -14.67
CA ALA A 18 -7.34 -5.38 -16.04
C ALA A 18 -8.69 -4.92 -16.62
N HIS A 19 -9.74 -5.71 -16.40
CA HIS A 19 -11.11 -5.35 -16.83
C HIS A 19 -11.58 -4.04 -16.17
N ALA A 20 -11.41 -3.89 -14.85
CA ALA A 20 -11.81 -2.69 -14.13
C ALA A 20 -11.01 -1.44 -14.57
N ALA A 21 -9.71 -1.60 -14.85
CA ALA A 21 -8.87 -0.53 -15.36
C ALA A 21 -9.34 -0.09 -16.76
N HIS A 22 -9.55 -1.03 -17.69
CA HIS A 22 -10.05 -0.73 -19.03
C HIS A 22 -11.44 -0.10 -19.03
N ALA A 23 -12.35 -0.58 -18.19
CA ALA A 23 -13.67 0.03 -18.01
C ALA A 23 -13.61 1.49 -17.51
N SER A 24 -12.49 1.88 -16.89
CA SER A 24 -12.21 3.24 -16.42
C SER A 24 -11.33 4.04 -17.39
N GLY A 25 -11.14 3.56 -18.63
CA GLY A 25 -10.32 4.22 -19.64
C GLY A 25 -8.81 4.17 -19.35
N ARG A 26 -8.35 3.25 -18.51
CA ARG A 26 -6.94 3.15 -18.05
C ARG A 26 -6.31 1.84 -18.54
N PRO A 27 -5.00 1.81 -18.85
CA PRO A 27 -4.32 0.56 -19.14
C PRO A 27 -4.21 -0.31 -17.87
N ALA A 28 -4.19 -1.63 -18.04
CA ALA A 28 -4.05 -2.56 -16.91
C ALA A 28 -2.77 -2.30 -16.08
N SER A 29 -1.69 -1.86 -16.74
CA SER A 29 -0.41 -1.50 -16.11
C SER A 29 -0.48 -0.28 -15.18
N ALA A 30 -1.56 0.50 -15.24
CA ALA A 30 -1.79 1.64 -14.34
C ALA A 30 -2.21 1.21 -12.92
N VAL A 31 -2.45 -0.09 -12.70
CA VAL A 31 -2.90 -0.61 -11.40
C VAL A 31 -1.99 -1.74 -10.96
N ARG A 32 -1.31 -1.53 -9.86
CA ARG A 32 -0.43 -2.52 -9.22
C ARG A 32 -1.20 -3.33 -8.17
N LEU A 33 -1.12 -4.65 -8.27
CA LEU A 33 -1.61 -5.55 -7.23
C LEU A 33 -0.55 -5.69 -6.13
N VAL A 34 -0.89 -5.35 -4.89
CA VAL A 34 -0.12 -5.69 -3.69
C VAL A 34 -0.77 -6.91 -3.04
N ALA A 35 -0.09 -8.06 -3.13
CA ALA A 35 -0.54 -9.31 -2.54
C ALA A 35 -0.29 -9.29 -1.03
N VAL A 36 -1.35 -9.21 -0.22
CA VAL A 36 -1.24 -9.10 1.25
C VAL A 36 -1.02 -10.48 1.85
N SER A 37 0.24 -10.78 2.16
CA SER A 37 0.74 -12.10 2.58
C SER A 37 0.87 -12.28 4.11
N LYS A 38 0.38 -11.32 4.89
CA LYS A 38 0.37 -11.44 6.37
C LYS A 38 -0.30 -12.75 6.80
N THR A 39 0.30 -13.45 7.76
CA THR A 39 -0.15 -14.75 8.28
C THR A 39 0.01 -15.94 7.34
N HIS A 40 0.48 -15.75 6.11
CA HIS A 40 0.81 -16.83 5.18
C HIS A 40 2.31 -17.14 5.18
N THR A 41 2.68 -18.35 4.81
CA THR A 41 4.07 -18.81 4.86
C THR A 41 4.94 -18.23 3.73
N ALA A 42 6.26 -18.29 3.87
CA ALA A 42 7.19 -17.90 2.81
C ALA A 42 7.03 -18.77 1.54
N GLU A 43 6.65 -20.04 1.70
CA GLU A 43 6.40 -20.97 0.59
C GLU A 43 5.19 -20.53 -0.24
N ALA A 44 4.10 -20.07 0.42
CA ALA A 44 2.94 -19.54 -0.29
C ALA A 44 3.28 -18.26 -1.05
N VAL A 45 4.13 -17.40 -0.48
CA VAL A 45 4.65 -16.21 -1.16
C VAL A 45 5.51 -16.60 -2.37
N ALA A 46 6.43 -17.60 -2.21
CA ALA A 46 7.28 -18.09 -3.28
C ALA A 46 6.46 -18.69 -4.44
N GLN A 47 5.41 -19.45 -4.14
CA GLN A 47 4.48 -19.97 -5.15
C GLN A 47 3.82 -18.85 -5.94
N LEU A 48 3.33 -17.81 -5.25
CA LEU A 48 2.69 -16.68 -5.91
C LEU A 48 3.69 -15.85 -6.71
N ALA A 49 4.93 -15.72 -6.23
CA ALA A 49 6.02 -15.08 -6.98
C ALA A 49 6.36 -15.84 -8.27
N ALA A 50 6.34 -17.19 -8.23
CA ALA A 50 6.51 -18.04 -9.40
C ALA A 50 5.38 -17.88 -10.44
N CYS A 51 4.15 -17.49 -9.99
CA CYS A 51 3.05 -17.15 -10.89
C CYS A 51 3.19 -15.74 -11.51
N GLY A 52 4.22 -14.97 -11.15
CA GLY A 52 4.51 -13.64 -11.70
C GLY A 52 4.24 -12.46 -10.77
N GLN A 53 3.73 -12.70 -9.54
CA GLN A 53 3.52 -11.61 -8.58
C GLN A 53 4.85 -11.07 -8.08
N ARG A 54 4.98 -9.72 -8.01
CA ARG A 54 6.21 -9.06 -7.57
C ARG A 54 6.04 -8.19 -6.32
N HIS A 55 4.85 -7.70 -6.02
CA HIS A 55 4.58 -6.79 -4.92
C HIS A 55 3.84 -7.49 -3.78
N PHE A 56 4.46 -7.59 -2.61
CA PHE A 56 3.91 -8.27 -1.44
C PHE A 56 3.74 -7.32 -0.27
N GLY A 57 2.64 -7.48 0.48
CA GLY A 57 2.28 -6.59 1.58
C GLY A 57 2.24 -7.31 2.93
N GLU A 58 2.91 -6.72 3.93
CA GLU A 58 2.98 -7.20 5.30
C GLU A 58 2.51 -6.14 6.30
N SER A 59 1.93 -6.57 7.42
CA SER A 59 1.48 -5.64 8.47
C SER A 59 2.22 -5.81 9.80
N ARG A 60 3.12 -6.80 9.92
CA ARG A 60 3.97 -7.05 11.08
C ARG A 60 5.42 -7.02 10.64
N ALA A 61 6.19 -6.06 11.17
CA ALA A 61 7.55 -5.79 10.71
C ALA A 61 8.50 -7.00 10.87
N GLN A 62 8.40 -7.74 11.97
CA GLN A 62 9.24 -8.92 12.21
C GLN A 62 8.88 -10.07 11.26
N GLU A 63 7.58 -10.34 11.07
CA GLU A 63 7.10 -11.38 10.14
C GLU A 63 7.56 -11.07 8.71
N GLY A 64 7.37 -9.81 8.27
CA GLY A 64 7.81 -9.38 6.95
C GLY A 64 9.32 -9.47 6.78
N ALA A 65 10.10 -8.98 7.74
CA ALA A 65 11.57 -9.05 7.68
C ALA A 65 12.09 -10.50 7.61
N ALA A 66 11.45 -11.43 8.34
CA ALA A 66 11.81 -12.85 8.27
C ALA A 66 11.51 -13.47 6.89
N LYS A 67 10.36 -13.14 6.29
CA LYS A 67 10.00 -13.60 4.92
C LYS A 67 10.95 -13.02 3.88
N ILE A 68 11.27 -11.72 3.97
CA ILE A 68 12.23 -11.06 3.06
C ILE A 68 13.60 -11.73 3.14
N ALA A 69 14.07 -12.03 4.35
CA ALA A 69 15.34 -12.72 4.54
C ALA A 69 15.35 -14.15 4.00
N ALA A 70 14.21 -14.84 4.06
CA ALA A 70 14.05 -16.21 3.52
C ALA A 70 13.91 -16.22 1.98
N MET A 71 13.63 -15.07 1.36
CA MET A 71 13.38 -14.94 -0.08
C MET A 71 14.19 -13.77 -0.67
N PRO A 72 15.51 -13.91 -0.79
CA PRO A 72 16.39 -12.82 -1.25
C PRO A 72 16.31 -12.61 -2.77
N ASP A 73 15.11 -12.46 -3.32
CA ASP A 73 14.86 -12.13 -4.72
C ASP A 73 14.73 -10.60 -4.88
N ALA A 74 15.71 -9.97 -5.53
CA ALA A 74 15.74 -8.53 -5.77
C ALA A 74 14.58 -8.03 -6.68
N ALA A 75 13.88 -8.93 -7.39
CA ALA A 75 12.71 -8.60 -8.18
C ALA A 75 11.43 -8.47 -7.33
N LEU A 76 11.45 -8.87 -6.06
CA LEU A 76 10.32 -8.73 -5.16
C LEU A 76 10.34 -7.38 -4.44
N GLU A 77 9.22 -6.67 -4.52
CA GLU A 77 9.02 -5.43 -3.80
C GLU A 77 8.09 -5.64 -2.59
N TRP A 78 8.59 -5.26 -1.43
CA TRP A 78 7.88 -5.45 -0.18
C TRP A 78 7.29 -4.15 0.35
N HIS A 79 5.99 -4.20 0.67
CA HIS A 79 5.18 -3.10 1.14
C HIS A 79 4.82 -3.31 2.62
N PHE A 80 5.13 -2.33 3.46
CA PHE A 80 4.67 -2.32 4.84
C PHE A 80 3.31 -1.61 4.92
N LEU A 81 2.30 -2.29 5.48
CA LEU A 81 0.90 -1.85 5.52
C LEU A 81 0.39 -1.61 6.94
N GLY A 82 1.17 -2.00 7.96
CA GLY A 82 0.78 -1.87 9.35
C GLY A 82 1.17 -0.51 9.94
N PRO A 83 0.67 -0.15 11.13
CA PRO A 83 1.05 1.09 11.79
C PRO A 83 2.54 1.12 12.15
N VAL A 84 3.16 2.28 11.99
CA VAL A 84 4.59 2.47 12.29
C VAL A 84 4.78 2.64 13.80
N GLN A 85 5.24 1.59 14.45
CA GLN A 85 5.73 1.70 15.82
C GLN A 85 7.19 2.18 15.82
N ARG A 86 7.55 3.13 16.68
CA ARG A 86 8.89 3.73 16.73
C ARG A 86 10.02 2.69 16.84
N ASN A 87 9.83 1.64 17.66
CA ASN A 87 10.79 0.54 17.82
C ASN A 87 10.90 -0.40 16.63
N LYS A 88 10.03 -0.28 15.61
CA LYS A 88 10.04 -1.06 14.37
C LYS A 88 10.57 -0.28 13.17
N ALA A 89 10.76 1.03 13.30
CA ALA A 89 11.21 1.90 12.20
C ALA A 89 12.49 1.39 11.55
N ARG A 90 13.45 0.88 12.34
CA ARG A 90 14.70 0.28 11.82
C ARG A 90 14.44 -0.94 10.91
N LEU A 91 13.55 -1.85 11.32
CA LEU A 91 13.22 -3.03 10.49
C LEU A 91 12.50 -2.61 9.22
N ILE A 92 11.54 -1.68 9.33
CA ILE A 92 10.78 -1.19 8.17
C ILE A 92 11.71 -0.53 7.17
N ALA A 93 12.51 0.44 7.58
CA ALA A 93 13.42 1.17 6.71
C ALA A 93 14.46 0.29 6.01
N ARG A 94 14.93 -0.78 6.69
CA ARG A 94 15.97 -1.67 6.16
C ARG A 94 15.44 -2.70 5.14
N HIS A 95 14.21 -3.18 5.32
CA HIS A 95 13.72 -4.35 4.59
C HIS A 95 12.63 -4.05 3.58
N PHE A 96 11.85 -2.98 3.77
CA PHE A 96 10.73 -2.66 2.89
C PHE A 96 11.10 -1.56 1.88
N ARG A 97 10.48 -1.62 0.71
CA ARG A 97 10.60 -0.58 -0.33
C ARG A 97 9.46 0.42 -0.27
N TRP A 98 8.32 0.03 0.31
CA TRP A 98 7.12 0.84 0.42
C TRP A 98 6.58 0.85 1.85
N LEU A 99 6.09 2.00 2.27
CA LEU A 99 5.29 2.19 3.48
C LEU A 99 3.98 2.86 3.09
N HIS A 100 2.84 2.27 3.49
CA HIS A 100 1.52 2.83 3.16
C HIS A 100 0.86 3.56 4.32
N SER A 101 1.46 3.58 5.50
CA SER A 101 0.84 3.98 6.76
C SER A 101 1.60 5.10 7.47
N LEU A 102 2.14 6.07 6.71
CA LEU A 102 2.76 7.24 7.34
C LEU A 102 1.67 8.19 7.85
N GLU A 103 1.68 8.50 9.16
CA GLU A 103 0.67 9.34 9.80
C GLU A 103 1.26 10.41 10.74
N GLY A 104 2.60 10.66 10.67
CA GLY A 104 3.22 11.69 11.50
C GLY A 104 4.69 11.93 11.19
N LEU A 105 5.17 13.14 11.52
CA LEU A 105 6.56 13.57 11.29
C LEU A 105 7.57 12.80 12.17
N ASP A 106 7.16 12.38 13.36
CA ASP A 106 8.01 11.58 14.24
C ASP A 106 8.33 10.21 13.63
N ALA A 107 7.32 9.59 12.99
CA ALA A 107 7.50 8.34 12.25
C ALA A 107 8.41 8.56 11.04
N ALA A 108 8.19 9.63 10.26
CA ALA A 108 9.03 10.00 9.14
C ALA A 108 10.48 10.22 9.58
N LEU A 109 10.72 10.93 10.70
CA LEU A 109 12.05 11.17 11.23
C LEU A 109 12.78 9.88 11.63
N ALA A 110 12.08 8.97 12.31
CA ALA A 110 12.66 7.69 12.70
C ALA A 110 13.00 6.83 11.48
N LEU A 111 12.10 6.78 10.48
CA LEU A 111 12.31 6.03 9.24
C LEU A 111 13.47 6.61 8.43
N SER A 112 13.52 7.94 8.22
CA SER A 112 14.58 8.62 7.46
C SER A 112 15.95 8.34 8.05
N ARG A 113 16.14 8.50 9.37
CA ARG A 113 17.40 8.19 10.05
C ARG A 113 17.88 6.75 9.83
N HIS A 114 16.94 5.80 9.85
CA HIS A 114 17.26 4.38 9.68
C HIS A 114 17.47 4.02 8.20
N ALA A 115 16.76 4.66 7.28
CA ALA A 115 16.95 4.48 5.85
C ALA A 115 18.32 5.02 5.41
N GLU A 116 18.67 6.22 5.82
CA GLU A 116 19.97 6.84 5.58
C GLU A 116 21.11 5.96 6.14
N ALA A 117 21.02 5.53 7.40
CA ALA A 117 22.03 4.69 8.04
C ALA A 117 22.20 3.30 7.39
N ALA A 118 21.18 2.81 6.67
CA ALA A 118 21.18 1.53 5.97
C ALA A 118 21.42 1.65 4.46
N ASP A 119 21.62 2.87 3.95
CA ASP A 119 21.71 3.19 2.51
C ASP A 119 20.53 2.59 1.71
N THR A 120 19.31 2.78 2.24
CA THR A 120 18.06 2.26 1.62
C THR A 120 17.15 3.41 1.23
N GLN A 121 16.27 3.12 0.26
CA GLN A 121 15.22 4.03 -0.19
C GLN A 121 13.85 3.43 0.14
N LEU A 122 13.02 4.20 0.83
CA LEU A 122 11.66 3.84 1.21
C LEU A 122 10.67 4.85 0.62
N ARG A 123 9.80 4.38 -0.25
CA ARG A 123 8.68 5.17 -0.77
C ARG A 123 7.55 5.18 0.26
N VAL A 124 7.07 6.36 0.63
CA VAL A 124 6.07 6.50 1.68
C VAL A 124 4.78 7.09 1.16
N LEU A 125 3.66 6.52 1.60
CA LEU A 125 2.32 7.05 1.38
C LEU A 125 1.78 7.54 2.73
N VAL A 126 1.14 8.71 2.72
CA VAL A 126 0.45 9.21 3.90
C VAL A 126 -0.90 8.51 4.03
N GLU A 127 -1.15 7.89 5.19
CA GLU A 127 -2.46 7.33 5.50
C GLU A 127 -3.43 8.44 5.88
N VAL A 128 -4.57 8.50 5.17
CA VAL A 128 -5.60 9.52 5.37
C VAL A 128 -6.92 8.87 5.77
N ASN A 129 -7.46 9.27 6.92
CA ASN A 129 -8.79 8.90 7.36
C ASN A 129 -9.83 9.82 6.70
N VAL A 130 -10.22 9.46 5.49
CA VAL A 130 -11.21 10.21 4.70
C VAL A 130 -12.61 10.17 5.33
N THR A 131 -12.93 9.10 6.06
CA THR A 131 -14.28 8.88 6.63
C THR A 131 -14.49 9.60 7.96
N SER A 132 -13.46 10.20 8.54
CA SER A 132 -13.48 10.84 9.87
C SER A 132 -13.96 9.90 11.00
N ASP A 133 -13.85 8.58 10.82
CA ASP A 133 -14.14 7.59 11.85
C ASP A 133 -13.01 7.60 12.90
N PRO A 134 -13.28 7.97 14.16
CA PRO A 134 -12.22 8.10 15.19
C PRO A 134 -11.54 6.78 15.54
N ARG A 135 -12.10 5.63 15.10
CA ARG A 135 -11.50 4.30 15.31
C ARG A 135 -10.49 3.92 14.25
N LYS A 136 -10.36 4.71 13.18
CA LYS A 136 -9.43 4.46 12.07
C LYS A 136 -8.13 5.22 12.26
N HIS A 137 -7.05 4.62 11.79
CA HIS A 137 -5.75 5.26 11.66
C HIS A 137 -5.74 6.29 10.52
N GLY A 138 -4.67 7.07 10.48
CA GLY A 138 -4.40 8.05 9.45
C GLY A 138 -4.71 9.49 9.87
N LEU A 139 -4.11 10.42 9.16
CA LEU A 139 -4.36 11.86 9.34
C LEU A 139 -5.80 12.18 8.93
N SER A 140 -6.44 13.10 9.63
CA SER A 140 -7.68 13.68 9.13
C SER A 140 -7.42 14.45 7.84
N THR A 141 -8.43 14.59 6.99
CA THR A 141 -8.33 15.39 5.76
C THR A 141 -7.95 16.84 6.05
N ALA A 142 -8.38 17.37 7.19
CA ALA A 142 -8.06 18.74 7.63
C ALA A 142 -6.60 18.89 8.11
N ALA A 143 -5.99 17.84 8.65
CA ALA A 143 -4.60 17.87 9.12
C ALA A 143 -3.57 17.64 7.99
N LEU A 144 -3.98 17.08 6.86
CA LEU A 144 -3.09 16.73 5.76
C LEU A 144 -2.30 17.92 5.21
N PRO A 145 -2.88 19.11 4.93
CA PRO A 145 -2.11 20.24 4.43
C PRO A 145 -1.00 20.70 5.37
N ALA A 146 -1.30 20.85 6.66
CA ALA A 146 -0.30 21.24 7.66
C ALA A 146 0.82 20.20 7.81
N PHE A 147 0.47 18.92 7.71
CA PHE A 147 1.48 17.85 7.67
C PHE A 147 2.39 17.98 6.45
N LEU A 148 1.84 18.17 5.26
CA LEU A 148 2.62 18.29 4.03
C LEU A 148 3.50 19.54 4.02
N GLU A 149 3.00 20.67 4.51
CA GLU A 149 3.80 21.88 4.69
C GLU A 149 5.02 21.63 5.57
N ALA A 150 4.81 21.04 6.75
CA ALA A 150 5.89 20.70 7.66
C ALA A 150 6.82 19.60 7.12
N TYR A 151 6.31 18.66 6.33
CA TYR A 151 7.10 17.64 5.66
C TYR A 151 8.00 18.26 4.58
N SER A 152 7.46 19.16 3.75
CA SER A 152 8.18 19.81 2.66
C SER A 152 9.22 20.83 3.13
N ALA A 153 9.10 21.31 4.37
CA ALA A 153 10.04 22.29 4.95
C ALA A 153 11.44 21.71 5.25
N ARG A 154 11.67 20.42 5.07
CA ARG A 154 12.95 19.76 5.35
C ARG A 154 13.23 18.58 4.45
N ALA A 155 14.52 18.20 4.33
CA ALA A 155 14.93 16.98 3.65
C ALA A 155 14.68 15.72 4.50
N TRP A 156 14.37 14.61 3.84
CA TRP A 156 14.14 13.31 4.45
C TRP A 156 15.03 12.27 3.73
N PRO A 157 16.33 12.16 4.06
CA PRO A 157 17.22 11.20 3.43
C PRO A 157 16.65 9.79 3.48
N GLY A 158 16.70 9.08 2.35
CA GLY A 158 16.18 7.72 2.23
C GLY A 158 14.64 7.60 2.16
N LEU A 159 13.88 8.71 2.19
CA LEU A 159 12.43 8.68 2.00
C LEU A 159 12.02 9.44 0.74
N THR A 160 11.06 8.86 0.00
CA THR A 160 10.37 9.52 -1.11
C THR A 160 8.89 9.56 -0.83
N LEU A 161 8.30 10.74 -0.68
CA LEU A 161 6.87 10.93 -0.50
C LEU A 161 6.16 10.70 -1.84
N SER A 162 5.40 9.59 -1.95
CA SER A 162 4.92 9.11 -3.24
C SER A 162 3.40 9.21 -3.42
N GLY A 163 2.63 9.55 -2.39
CA GLY A 163 1.17 9.68 -2.52
C GLY A 163 0.41 9.43 -1.23
N LEU A 164 -0.84 9.01 -1.38
CA LEU A 164 -1.79 8.79 -0.30
C LEU A 164 -2.27 7.34 -0.21
N MET A 165 -2.69 6.94 0.99
CA MET A 165 -3.39 5.68 1.23
C MET A 165 -4.67 5.93 2.01
N THR A 166 -5.71 5.15 1.74
CA THR A 166 -6.92 5.09 2.59
C THR A 166 -7.56 3.71 2.56
N MET A 167 -8.50 3.50 3.49
CA MET A 167 -9.38 2.35 3.53
C MET A 167 -10.84 2.83 3.66
N ALA A 168 -11.73 2.32 2.81
CA ALA A 168 -13.17 2.52 3.00
C ALA A 168 -13.64 1.83 4.30
N ALA A 169 -14.84 2.13 4.76
CA ALA A 169 -15.41 1.42 5.90
C ALA A 169 -15.66 -0.04 5.52
N HIS A 170 -15.41 -0.96 6.45
CA HIS A 170 -15.68 -2.38 6.20
C HIS A 170 -17.16 -2.59 5.93
N GLY A 171 -17.50 -3.31 4.84
CA GLY A 171 -18.88 -3.52 4.42
C GLY A 171 -19.59 -2.26 3.91
N ALA A 172 -18.87 -1.19 3.60
CA ALA A 172 -19.49 0.01 3.02
C ALA A 172 -20.22 -0.33 1.72
N PRO A 173 -21.42 0.22 1.50
CA PRO A 173 -22.08 0.12 0.20
C PRO A 173 -21.26 0.84 -0.88
N GLU A 174 -21.45 0.46 -2.15
CA GLU A 174 -20.69 0.99 -3.29
C GLU A 174 -20.56 2.51 -3.28
N GLY A 175 -21.69 3.22 -3.15
CA GLY A 175 -21.68 4.69 -3.18
C GLY A 175 -20.78 5.31 -2.10
N ALA A 176 -20.78 4.76 -0.88
CA ALA A 176 -19.96 5.25 0.22
C ALA A 176 -18.46 4.90 0.03
N ALA A 177 -18.17 3.70 -0.48
CA ALA A 177 -16.80 3.29 -0.79
C ALA A 177 -16.23 4.15 -1.92
N ARG A 178 -16.96 4.34 -3.01
CA ARG A 178 -16.56 5.19 -4.13
C ARG A 178 -16.36 6.64 -3.71
N ALA A 179 -17.26 7.21 -2.90
CA ALA A 179 -17.10 8.57 -2.37
C ALA A 179 -15.80 8.72 -1.56
N THR A 180 -15.45 7.70 -0.75
CA THR A 180 -14.18 7.68 0.00
C THR A 180 -12.97 7.70 -0.95
N PHE A 181 -12.99 6.88 -2.00
CA PHE A 181 -11.88 6.78 -2.94
C PHE A 181 -11.77 8.02 -3.84
N ALA A 182 -12.90 8.55 -4.34
CA ALA A 182 -12.93 9.80 -5.09
C ALA A 182 -12.36 10.96 -4.26
N ARG A 183 -12.75 11.05 -2.98
CA ARG A 183 -12.22 12.10 -2.09
C ARG A 183 -10.73 12.00 -1.89
N LEU A 184 -10.16 10.77 -1.75
CA LEU A 184 -8.70 10.60 -1.66
C LEU A 184 -8.01 11.07 -2.95
N ARG A 185 -8.56 10.73 -4.13
CA ARG A 185 -8.02 11.18 -5.42
C ARG A 185 -7.99 12.71 -5.53
N GLU A 186 -9.09 13.38 -5.16
CA GLU A 186 -9.19 14.83 -5.14
C GLU A 186 -8.15 15.46 -4.21
N LEU A 187 -8.06 14.96 -2.97
CA LEU A 187 -7.08 15.42 -2.00
C LEU A 187 -5.65 15.28 -2.54
N ALA A 188 -5.32 14.15 -3.17
CA ALA A 188 -3.98 13.95 -3.74
C ALA A 188 -3.70 14.94 -4.87
N ALA A 189 -4.69 15.23 -5.73
CA ALA A 189 -4.56 16.21 -6.80
C ALA A 189 -4.38 17.63 -6.25
N ASP A 190 -5.14 18.00 -5.21
CA ASP A 190 -5.02 19.29 -4.54
C ASP A 190 -3.66 19.46 -3.88
N CYS A 191 -3.22 18.46 -3.10
CA CYS A 191 -1.92 18.48 -2.44
C CYS A 191 -0.76 18.57 -3.45
N ARG A 192 -0.82 17.80 -4.54
CA ARG A 192 0.21 17.84 -5.59
C ARG A 192 0.37 19.23 -6.18
N ARG A 193 -0.74 19.94 -6.44
CA ARG A 193 -0.71 21.31 -6.96
C ARG A 193 -0.24 22.33 -5.91
N ALA A 194 -0.72 22.19 -4.66
CA ALA A 194 -0.44 23.17 -3.60
C ALA A 194 1.02 23.13 -3.13
N PHE A 195 1.66 21.94 -3.15
CA PHE A 195 3.01 21.72 -2.61
C PHE A 195 4.04 21.34 -3.69
N ASP A 196 3.72 21.46 -4.98
CA ASP A 196 4.59 21.12 -6.13
C ASP A 196 5.25 19.71 -6.02
N LEU A 197 4.44 18.70 -5.65
CA LEU A 197 4.91 17.35 -5.38
C LEU A 197 4.92 16.50 -6.67
N THR A 198 6.05 16.45 -7.37
CA THR A 198 6.19 15.73 -8.66
C THR A 198 6.02 14.22 -8.54
N ASP A 199 6.56 13.60 -7.47
CA ASP A 199 6.52 12.15 -7.23
C ASP A 199 5.24 11.65 -6.52
N PHE A 200 4.33 12.56 -6.16
CA PHE A 200 3.12 12.29 -5.36
C PHE A 200 1.96 11.80 -6.23
N GLN A 201 2.10 10.62 -6.83
CA GLN A 201 1.15 10.12 -7.82
C GLN A 201 0.41 8.84 -7.40
N GLU A 202 0.88 8.20 -6.34
CA GLU A 202 0.34 6.90 -5.94
C GLU A 202 -0.91 7.02 -5.06
N LEU A 203 -1.93 6.22 -5.39
CA LEU A 203 -3.17 6.08 -4.64
C LEU A 203 -3.34 4.64 -4.22
N SER A 204 -2.96 4.31 -2.98
CA SER A 204 -3.16 2.99 -2.41
C SER A 204 -4.53 2.91 -1.76
N MET A 205 -5.49 2.29 -2.44
CA MET A 205 -6.86 2.14 -1.96
C MET A 205 -7.54 0.96 -2.62
N GLY A 206 -8.52 0.38 -1.94
CA GLY A 206 -9.21 -0.84 -2.39
C GLY A 206 -8.57 -2.13 -1.88
N MET A 207 -9.43 -3.03 -1.42
CA MET A 207 -9.12 -4.36 -0.90
C MET A 207 -9.99 -5.43 -1.59
N SER A 208 -9.98 -6.66 -1.11
CA SER A 208 -10.65 -7.80 -1.74
C SER A 208 -12.11 -7.55 -2.14
N ASP A 209 -12.84 -6.75 -1.37
CA ASP A 209 -14.28 -6.57 -1.55
C ASP A 209 -14.63 -5.33 -2.39
N ASP A 210 -13.73 -4.33 -2.47
CA ASP A 210 -14.02 -3.00 -3.02
C ASP A 210 -12.96 -2.47 -4.04
N TYR A 211 -11.94 -3.29 -4.38
CA TYR A 211 -10.86 -2.85 -5.27
C TYR A 211 -11.33 -2.40 -6.66
N HIS A 212 -12.39 -3.01 -7.19
CA HIS A 212 -12.93 -2.64 -8.50
C HIS A 212 -13.52 -1.22 -8.49
N TRP A 213 -14.18 -0.80 -7.41
CA TRP A 213 -14.63 0.57 -7.20
C TRP A 213 -13.45 1.53 -7.00
N ALA A 214 -12.44 1.10 -6.25
CA ALA A 214 -11.22 1.89 -6.07
C ALA A 214 -10.49 2.14 -7.40
N ILE A 215 -10.43 1.13 -8.29
CA ILE A 215 -9.84 1.26 -9.63
C ILE A 215 -10.63 2.27 -10.46
N ALA A 216 -11.96 2.21 -10.42
CA ALA A 216 -12.84 3.17 -11.10
C ALA A 216 -12.60 4.61 -10.62
N GLU A 217 -12.26 4.78 -9.33
CA GLU A 217 -11.92 6.08 -8.73
C GLU A 217 -10.42 6.44 -8.82
N GLY A 218 -9.61 5.69 -9.58
CA GLY A 218 -8.25 6.07 -9.89
C GLY A 218 -7.16 5.41 -9.05
N ALA A 219 -7.43 4.33 -8.30
CA ALA A 219 -6.38 3.61 -7.57
C ALA A 219 -5.21 3.24 -8.47
N THR A 220 -3.99 3.43 -7.99
CA THR A 220 -2.74 2.95 -8.63
C THR A 220 -2.23 1.67 -7.97
N MET A 221 -2.64 1.43 -6.72
CA MET A 221 -2.35 0.21 -5.97
C MET A 221 -3.62 -0.31 -5.30
N VAL A 222 -3.87 -1.62 -5.45
CA VAL A 222 -4.91 -2.36 -4.74
C VAL A 222 -4.28 -3.43 -3.85
N ARG A 223 -4.83 -3.66 -2.64
CA ARG A 223 -4.25 -4.54 -1.63
C ARG A 223 -5.17 -5.74 -1.41
N ILE A 224 -4.80 -6.89 -1.94
CA ILE A 224 -5.65 -8.09 -1.94
C ILE A 224 -4.97 -9.23 -1.19
N GLY A 225 -5.64 -9.76 -0.17
CA GLY A 225 -5.20 -10.91 0.63
C GLY A 225 -6.14 -12.10 0.47
N ARG A 226 -7.33 -12.04 1.08
CA ARG A 226 -8.30 -13.16 1.12
C ARG A 226 -8.65 -13.74 -0.24
N ALA A 227 -8.85 -12.91 -1.24
CA ALA A 227 -9.21 -13.38 -2.57
C ALA A 227 -8.05 -14.12 -3.28
N LEU A 228 -6.79 -13.86 -2.89
CA LEU A 228 -5.61 -14.55 -3.39
C LEU A 228 -5.31 -15.83 -2.61
N PHE A 229 -5.06 -15.68 -1.32
CA PHE A 229 -4.55 -16.76 -0.47
C PHE A 229 -5.65 -17.65 0.13
N GLY A 230 -6.92 -17.24 0.04
CA GLY A 230 -8.02 -17.94 0.69
C GLY A 230 -8.34 -17.40 2.09
N ALA A 231 -9.30 -18.04 2.76
CA ALA A 231 -9.59 -17.77 4.17
C ALA A 231 -8.39 -18.15 5.03
N ARG A 232 -8.19 -17.43 6.15
CA ARG A 232 -7.13 -17.75 7.10
C ARG A 232 -7.38 -19.16 7.67
N GLU A 233 -6.37 -20.00 7.68
CA GLU A 233 -6.39 -21.17 8.54
C GLU A 233 -6.39 -20.64 9.98
N SER A 234 -7.48 -20.95 10.70
CA SER A 234 -7.60 -20.64 12.12
C SER A 234 -6.64 -21.56 12.86
N GLY A 235 -5.47 -21.04 13.23
CA GLY A 235 -4.56 -21.70 14.16
C GLY A 235 -4.95 -21.34 15.60
#